data_16ee2282e8fa5744b94d0efadfcc7101
#
_entry.id   16ee2282e8fa5744b94d0efadfcc7101
#
_cell.length_a   1.000
_cell.length_b   1.000
_cell.length_c   1.000
_cell.angle_alpha   90.00
_cell.angle_beta   90.00
_cell.angle_gamma   90.00
#
_symmetry.space_group_name_H-M   'P 1'
#
loop_
_entity.id
_entity.type
_entity.pdbx_description
1 polymer ?
#
loop_
_entity_poly.entity_id
_entity_poly.type
_entity_poly.pdbx_seq_one_letter_code
_entity_poly.pdbx_strand_id
1 'polypeptide(L)'
;MKNVLVTGGAGFVGSNLIKHLQETYPQIKITSLDNYFTGKEENHVPGVTYYRGHTWEADTIFENLIEENYFDTVFHFGEYSRIVQSFEDIDFVHRSILSGTPVILELCRKWNSKLIYSASSSKFGNNGEDENLS
;
A
#
# COMPACT_ATOMS: atom_id res chain seq x y z
N MET A 1 12.17 12.45 -0.33
CA MET A 1 11.12 11.59 0.22
C MET A 1 11.03 11.85 1.71
N LYS A 2 9.98 12.54 2.13
CA LYS A 2 9.88 12.99 3.51
C LYS A 2 8.66 12.46 4.25
N ASN A 3 7.52 12.36 3.60
CA ASN A 3 6.29 11.89 4.22
C ASN A 3 5.61 10.95 3.25
N VAL A 4 5.58 9.69 3.58
CA VAL A 4 5.11 8.68 2.63
C VAL A 4 3.99 7.86 3.23
N LEU A 5 3.13 7.39 2.34
CA LEU A 5 2.07 6.45 2.69
C LEU A 5 2.41 5.11 2.06
N VAL A 6 2.30 4.05 2.84
CA VAL A 6 2.49 2.69 2.35
C VAL A 6 1.20 1.93 2.59
N THR A 7 0.53 1.52 1.53
CA THR A 7 -0.61 0.62 1.71
C THR A 7 -0.08 -0.80 1.75
N GLY A 8 -0.58 -1.58 2.69
CA GLY A 8 -0.03 -2.92 2.91
C GLY A 8 1.23 -2.93 3.72
N GLY A 9 1.44 -1.90 4.57
CA GLY A 9 2.68 -1.76 5.32
C GLY A 9 2.91 -2.80 6.39
N ALA A 10 1.88 -3.53 6.79
CA ALA A 10 2.03 -4.60 7.78
C ALA A 10 2.28 -5.96 7.14
N GLY A 11 2.32 -6.03 5.82
CA GLY A 11 2.63 -7.26 5.12
C GLY A 11 4.13 -7.47 5.02
N PHE A 12 4.51 -8.58 4.41
CA PHE A 12 5.92 -8.93 4.28
C PHE A 12 6.68 -7.90 3.43
N VAL A 13 6.16 -7.62 2.24
CA VAL A 13 6.84 -6.71 1.33
C VAL A 13 6.82 -5.29 1.88
N GLY A 14 5.65 -4.85 2.37
CA GLY A 14 5.53 -3.49 2.87
C GLY A 14 6.39 -3.23 4.08
N SER A 15 6.46 -4.18 5.01
CA SER A 15 7.26 -3.97 6.22
C SER A 15 8.76 -3.94 5.89
N ASN A 16 9.20 -4.74 4.93
CA ASN A 16 10.60 -4.71 4.53
C ASN A 16 10.94 -3.42 3.80
N LEU A 17 10.02 -2.93 2.98
CA LEU A 17 10.21 -1.62 2.35
C LEU A 17 10.33 -0.53 3.40
N ILE A 18 9.47 -0.56 4.41
CA ILE A 18 9.48 0.46 5.45
C ILE A 18 10.84 0.48 6.16
N LYS A 19 11.35 -0.70 6.50
CA LYS A 19 12.67 -0.77 7.14
C LYS A 19 13.75 -0.17 6.25
N HIS A 20 13.71 -0.49 4.97
CA HIS A 20 14.70 0.03 4.04
C HIS A 20 14.60 1.55 3.91
N LEU A 21 13.37 2.07 3.85
CA LEU A 21 13.18 3.52 3.76
C LEU A 21 13.72 4.23 4.99
N GLN A 22 13.50 3.68 6.17
CA GLN A 22 14.01 4.30 7.39
C GLN A 22 15.53 4.32 7.43
N GLU A 23 16.16 3.26 6.91
CA GLU A 23 17.62 3.21 6.86
C GLU A 23 18.18 4.20 5.85
N THR A 24 17.50 4.35 4.73
CA THR A 24 17.97 5.22 3.66
C THR A 24 17.69 6.69 3.94
N TYR A 25 16.54 6.98 4.56
CA TYR A 25 16.10 8.34 4.83
C TYR A 25 15.79 8.49 6.32
N PRO A 26 16.78 8.81 7.15
CA PRO A 26 16.58 8.79 8.61
C PRO A 26 15.49 9.72 9.13
N GLN A 27 15.16 10.78 8.37
CA GLN A 27 14.14 11.74 8.78
C GLN A 27 12.76 11.45 8.20
N ILE A 28 12.59 10.33 7.51
CA ILE A 28 11.35 10.05 6.82
C ILE A 28 10.22 9.79 7.80
N LYS A 29 9.02 10.28 7.45
CA LYS A 29 7.79 9.94 8.17
C LYS A 29 7.02 8.96 7.34
N ILE A 30 6.57 7.89 7.95
CA ILE A 30 5.88 6.82 7.25
C ILE A 30 4.55 6.56 7.93
N THR A 31 3.49 6.51 7.11
CA THR A 31 2.16 6.12 7.52
C THR A 31 1.80 4.86 6.75
N SER A 32 1.21 3.90 7.44
CA SER A 32 0.79 2.64 6.82
C SER A 32 -0.72 2.53 6.88
N LEU A 33 -1.30 2.04 5.81
CA LEU A 33 -2.72 1.66 5.78
C LEU A 33 -2.77 0.19 5.39
N ASP A 34 -3.34 -0.64 6.25
CA ASP A 34 -3.41 -2.08 6.01
C ASP A 34 -4.72 -2.60 6.57
N ASN A 35 -5.35 -3.51 5.85
CA ASN A 35 -6.57 -4.14 6.34
C ASN A 35 -6.27 -5.38 7.17
N TYR A 36 -5.03 -5.78 7.24
CA TYR A 36 -4.55 -6.94 7.98
C TYR A 36 -5.11 -8.27 7.48
N PHE A 37 -5.54 -8.29 6.22
CA PHE A 37 -5.97 -9.54 5.63
C PHE A 37 -4.81 -10.55 5.61
N THR A 38 -3.63 -10.09 5.20
CA THR A 38 -2.42 -10.89 5.27
C THR A 38 -1.35 -10.25 6.13
N GLY A 39 -1.51 -8.98 6.47
CA GLY A 39 -0.55 -8.28 7.30
C GLY A 39 -0.69 -8.67 8.76
N LYS A 40 0.33 -8.39 9.55
CA LYS A 40 0.37 -8.79 10.94
C LYS A 40 0.97 -7.70 11.79
N GLU A 41 0.44 -7.54 13.00
CA GLU A 41 0.97 -6.55 13.93
C GLU A 41 2.42 -6.82 14.30
N GLU A 42 2.82 -8.08 14.29
CA GLU A 42 4.22 -8.42 14.59
C GLU A 42 5.18 -7.86 13.55
N ASN A 43 4.67 -7.46 12.38
CA ASN A 43 5.49 -6.82 11.36
C ASN A 43 5.61 -5.32 11.54
N HIS A 44 4.98 -4.75 12.55
CA HIS A 44 5.05 -3.31 12.77
C HIS A 44 6.47 -2.86 13.04
N VAL A 45 6.83 -1.73 12.46
CA VAL A 45 8.16 -1.16 12.59
C VAL A 45 8.05 0.07 13.48
N PRO A 46 8.94 0.24 14.45
CA PRO A 46 8.89 1.42 15.32
C PRO A 46 8.99 2.72 14.51
N GLY A 47 8.27 3.72 14.96
CA GLY A 47 8.32 5.04 14.34
C GLY A 47 7.34 5.23 13.20
N VAL A 48 6.53 4.24 12.91
CA VAL A 48 5.55 4.28 11.82
C VAL A 48 4.16 4.44 12.42
N THR A 49 3.33 5.25 11.77
CA THR A 49 1.92 5.39 12.17
C THR A 49 1.10 4.39 11.37
N TYR A 50 0.41 3.51 12.07
CA TYR A 50 -0.36 2.44 11.42
C TYR A 50 -1.86 2.71 11.54
N TYR A 51 -2.54 2.66 10.39
CA TYR A 51 -3.99 2.73 10.31
C TYR A 51 -4.51 1.39 9.83
N ARG A 52 -5.58 0.92 10.45
CA ARG A 52 -6.25 -0.30 10.00
C ARG A 52 -7.45 0.10 9.16
N GLY A 53 -7.51 -0.41 7.94
CA GLY A 53 -8.64 -0.14 7.06
C GLY A 53 -8.35 -0.65 5.66
N HIS A 54 -9.38 -0.64 4.83
CA HIS A 54 -9.26 -1.04 3.44
C HIS A 54 -8.83 0.14 2.59
N THR A 55 -8.18 -0.15 1.46
CA THR A 55 -7.75 0.93 0.59
C THR A 55 -8.93 1.71 0.02
N TRP A 56 -10.08 1.07 -0.16
CA TRP A 56 -11.25 1.79 -0.65
C TRP A 56 -11.84 2.73 0.40
N GLU A 57 -11.36 2.65 1.62
CA GLU A 57 -11.79 3.57 2.69
C GLU A 57 -10.79 4.70 2.90
N ALA A 58 -9.73 4.73 2.11
CA ALA A 58 -8.64 5.67 2.36
C ALA A 58 -9.09 7.13 2.30
N ASP A 59 -10.04 7.45 1.42
CA ASP A 59 -10.54 8.82 1.32
C ASP A 59 -11.24 9.25 2.61
N THR A 60 -11.91 8.33 3.28
CA THR A 60 -12.55 8.61 4.56
C THR A 60 -11.52 8.66 5.68
N ILE A 61 -10.61 7.68 5.69
CA ILE A 61 -9.60 7.58 6.75
C ILE A 61 -8.73 8.83 6.77
N PHE A 62 -8.36 9.32 5.60
CA PHE A 62 -7.46 10.46 5.49
C PHE A 62 -8.19 11.74 5.10
N GLU A 63 -9.49 11.84 5.42
CA GLU A 63 -10.30 12.97 4.95
C GLU A 63 -9.79 14.31 5.46
N ASN A 64 -9.08 14.32 6.58
CA ASN A 64 -8.56 15.56 7.14
C ASN A 64 -7.14 15.90 6.66
N LEU A 65 -6.54 15.04 5.86
CA LEU A 65 -5.21 15.24 5.34
C LEU A 65 -5.31 15.63 3.88
N ILE A 66 -5.81 16.86 3.65
CA ILE A 66 -6.17 17.28 2.30
C ILE A 66 -5.14 18.23 1.67
N GLU A 67 -4.10 18.56 2.39
CA GLU A 67 -3.12 19.53 1.88
C GLU A 67 -2.35 18.94 0.71
N GLU A 68 -2.16 19.78 -0.32
CA GLU A 68 -1.32 19.38 -1.43
C GLU A 68 0.06 19.02 -0.91
N ASN A 69 0.60 17.93 -1.45
CA ASN A 69 1.92 17.42 -1.07
C ASN A 69 1.98 16.87 0.35
N TYR A 70 0.83 16.59 0.98
CA TYR A 70 0.88 16.02 2.32
C TYR A 70 1.72 14.74 2.33
N PHE A 71 1.34 13.76 1.50
CA PHE A 71 2.21 12.62 1.24
C PHE A 71 2.90 12.89 -0.09
N ASP A 72 4.21 13.01 -0.06
CA ASP A 72 4.93 13.25 -1.31
C ASP A 72 5.06 11.99 -2.14
N THR A 73 4.96 10.83 -1.52
CA THR A 73 5.08 9.55 -2.22
C THR A 73 4.11 8.56 -1.60
N VAL A 74 3.48 7.76 -2.44
CA VAL A 74 2.59 6.69 -2.00
C VAL A 74 3.09 5.39 -2.62
N PHE A 75 3.36 4.41 -1.76
CA PHE A 75 3.70 3.05 -2.19
C PHE A 75 2.45 2.21 -2.01
N HIS A 76 1.90 1.74 -3.12
CA HIS A 76 0.62 1.05 -3.09
C HIS A 76 0.81 -0.46 -3.23
N PHE A 77 0.85 -1.15 -2.11
CA PHE A 77 0.95 -2.61 -2.05
C PHE A 77 -0.27 -3.23 -1.40
N GLY A 78 -1.31 -2.44 -1.19
CA GLY A 78 -2.45 -2.89 -0.42
C GLY A 78 -3.41 -3.80 -1.16
N GLU A 79 -3.15 -4.06 -2.43
CA GLU A 79 -3.99 -4.97 -3.18
C GLU A 79 -3.54 -6.40 -2.92
N TYR A 80 -4.48 -7.30 -3.08
CA TYR A 80 -4.24 -8.69 -2.82
C TYR A 80 -3.23 -9.26 -3.82
N SER A 81 -2.21 -9.97 -3.34
CA SER A 81 -1.15 -10.42 -4.22
C SER A 81 -0.85 -11.91 -4.09
N ARG A 82 -1.61 -12.65 -3.31
CA ARG A 82 -1.34 -14.07 -3.14
C ARG A 82 -2.46 -14.88 -3.76
N ILE A 83 -2.24 -16.17 -3.86
CA ILE A 83 -3.19 -17.08 -4.48
C ILE A 83 -4.48 -17.09 -3.69
N VAL A 84 -5.59 -16.98 -4.40
CA VAL A 84 -6.92 -17.02 -3.82
C VAL A 84 -7.24 -18.44 -3.39
N GLN A 85 -7.77 -18.61 -2.18
CA GLN A 85 -8.00 -19.92 -1.61
C GLN A 85 -9.46 -20.28 -1.41
N SER A 86 -10.37 -19.32 -1.53
CA SER A 86 -11.76 -19.57 -1.30
C SER A 86 -12.60 -18.58 -2.08
N PHE A 87 -13.91 -18.82 -2.15
CA PHE A 87 -14.80 -17.87 -2.81
C PHE A 87 -14.84 -16.55 -2.07
N GLU A 88 -14.70 -16.58 -0.77
CA GLU A 88 -14.65 -15.34 0.00
C GLU A 88 -13.42 -14.53 -0.36
N ASP A 89 -12.29 -15.22 -0.54
CA ASP A 89 -11.07 -14.54 -0.96
C ASP A 89 -11.25 -13.92 -2.35
N ILE A 90 -11.93 -14.63 -3.26
CA ILE A 90 -12.16 -14.10 -4.60
C ILE A 90 -12.96 -12.81 -4.54
N ASP A 91 -14.01 -12.80 -3.72
CA ASP A 91 -14.84 -11.62 -3.60
C ASP A 91 -14.05 -10.45 -3.01
N PHE A 92 -13.25 -10.73 -1.99
CA PHE A 92 -12.42 -9.71 -1.37
C PHE A 92 -11.42 -9.13 -2.38
N VAL A 93 -10.74 -9.99 -3.12
CA VAL A 93 -9.77 -9.56 -4.12
C VAL A 93 -10.43 -8.67 -5.15
N HIS A 94 -11.59 -9.09 -5.63
CA HIS A 94 -12.30 -8.34 -6.65
C HIS A 94 -12.65 -6.94 -6.14
N ARG A 95 -13.16 -6.86 -4.92
CA ARG A 95 -13.51 -5.57 -4.34
C ARG A 95 -12.30 -4.68 -4.17
N SER A 96 -11.19 -5.25 -3.69
CA SER A 96 -9.97 -4.48 -3.48
C SER A 96 -9.46 -3.89 -4.77
N ILE A 97 -9.42 -4.69 -5.84
CA ILE A 97 -8.90 -4.22 -7.11
C ILE A 97 -9.82 -3.17 -7.73
N LEU A 98 -11.14 -3.40 -7.66
CA LEU A 98 -12.09 -2.50 -8.33
C LEU A 98 -12.38 -1.23 -7.55
N SER A 99 -12.17 -1.23 -6.23
CA SER A 99 -12.55 -0.09 -5.39
C SER A 99 -11.38 0.61 -4.74
N GLY A 100 -10.34 -0.14 -4.37
CA GLY A 100 -9.23 0.43 -3.62
C GLY A 100 -8.30 1.25 -4.47
N THR A 101 -7.87 0.71 -5.61
CA THR A 101 -6.91 1.42 -6.45
C THR A 101 -7.44 2.75 -6.96
N PRO A 102 -8.69 2.85 -7.44
CA PRO A 102 -9.19 4.15 -7.85
C PRO A 102 -9.18 5.19 -6.74
N VAL A 103 -9.51 4.79 -5.51
CA VAL A 103 -9.49 5.72 -4.38
C VAL A 103 -8.08 6.22 -4.13
N ILE A 104 -7.10 5.32 -4.14
CA ILE A 104 -5.71 5.69 -3.92
C ILE A 104 -5.22 6.61 -5.04
N LEU A 105 -5.59 6.32 -6.29
CA LEU A 105 -5.21 7.18 -7.41
C LEU A 105 -5.76 8.59 -7.25
N GLU A 106 -7.02 8.70 -6.83
CA GLU A 106 -7.62 10.02 -6.65
C GLU A 106 -6.94 10.79 -5.52
N LEU A 107 -6.59 10.11 -4.44
CA LEU A 107 -5.87 10.76 -3.35
C LEU A 107 -4.49 11.21 -3.79
N CYS A 108 -3.79 10.39 -4.57
CA CYS A 108 -2.48 10.79 -5.08
C CYS A 108 -2.60 12.03 -5.95
N ARG A 109 -3.68 12.14 -6.73
CA ARG A 109 -3.90 13.32 -7.54
C ARG A 109 -4.11 14.54 -6.65
N LYS A 110 -4.91 14.40 -5.59
CA LYS A 110 -5.15 15.52 -4.68
C LYS A 110 -3.89 15.97 -3.96
N TRP A 111 -3.09 15.01 -3.49
CA TRP A 111 -1.85 15.30 -2.78
C TRP A 111 -0.72 15.67 -3.73
N ASN A 112 -0.89 15.42 -5.03
CA ASN A 112 0.19 15.56 -6.00
C ASN A 112 1.35 14.65 -5.63
N SER A 113 1.02 13.44 -5.23
CA SER A 113 2.00 12.46 -4.79
C SER A 113 2.61 11.72 -5.97
N LYS A 114 3.85 11.28 -5.79
CA LYS A 114 4.42 10.29 -6.68
C LYS A 114 3.86 8.93 -6.26
N LEU A 115 3.34 8.18 -7.21
CA LEU A 115 2.77 6.88 -6.92
C LEU A 115 3.70 5.79 -7.40
N ILE A 116 4.06 4.89 -6.50
CA ILE A 116 4.81 3.69 -6.83
C ILE A 116 3.88 2.53 -6.56
N TYR A 117 3.52 1.83 -7.62
CA TYR A 117 2.51 0.81 -7.57
C TYR A 117 3.13 -0.56 -7.82
N SER A 118 2.78 -1.51 -6.98
CA SER A 118 3.23 -2.88 -7.17
C SER A 118 2.03 -3.72 -7.56
N ALA A 119 2.04 -4.22 -8.78
CA ALA A 119 1.01 -5.15 -9.20
C ALA A 119 1.21 -6.48 -8.51
N SER A 120 0.16 -7.28 -8.48
CA SER A 120 0.26 -8.61 -7.93
C SER A 120 1.33 -9.39 -8.68
N SER A 121 2.26 -9.97 -7.94
CA SER A 121 3.34 -10.71 -8.54
C SER A 121 3.07 -12.20 -8.61
N SER A 122 2.09 -12.70 -7.89
CA SER A 122 1.87 -14.13 -7.81
C SER A 122 1.54 -14.74 -9.16
N LYS A 123 0.84 -14.01 -10.00
CA LYS A 123 0.43 -14.51 -11.30
C LYS A 123 1.52 -14.47 -12.33
N PHE A 124 2.61 -13.81 -12.05
CA PHE A 124 3.69 -13.67 -12.99
C PHE A 124 4.78 -14.67 -12.76
N GLY A 125 4.46 -15.57 -11.98
CA GLY A 125 5.45 -16.57 -11.81
C GLY A 125 6.07 -16.96 -13.10
N ASN A 126 6.05 -16.27 -13.84
CA ASN A 126 6.51 -16.20 -14.77
C ASN A 126 6.81 -15.69 -15.71
N ASN A 127 6.80 -15.26 -15.95
CA ASN A 127 7.08 -14.63 -16.77
C ASN A 127 7.74 -13.94 -17.04
N GLY A 128 8.06 -13.92 -16.86
CA GLY A 128 8.61 -13.02 -16.78
C GLY A 128 8.90 -12.39 -17.48
N GLU A 129 8.78 -12.37 -17.79
CA GLU A 129 8.84 -11.60 -18.19
C GLU A 129 8.69 -10.85 -18.32
N ASP A 130 8.39 -10.83 -18.19
CA ASP A 130 7.94 -9.93 -18.16
C ASP A 130 8.28 -9.14 -17.99
N GLU A 131 8.79 -9.19 -17.87
CA GLU A 131 9.07 -8.46 -17.40
C GLU A 131 9.16 -7.48 -17.44
N ASN A 132 9.30 -6.95 -17.52
CA ASN A 132 9.14 -5.93 -17.42
C ASN A 132 8.24 -5.40 -17.06
N LEU A 133 7.94 -5.79 -17.02
CA LEU A 133 6.90 -5.35 -16.37
C LEU A 133 7.00 -4.77 -15.19
N SER A 134 7.27 -4.78 -14.70
CA SER A 134 7.32 -4.39 -13.58
C SER A 134 7.19 -3.65 -12.93
#